data_798103d8519a536e08f5c10c916fc82c
#
_entry.id   798103d8519a536e08f5c10c916fc82c
#
_cell.length_a   1.000
_cell.length_b   1.000
_cell.length_c   1.000
_cell.angle_alpha   90.00
_cell.angle_beta   90.00
_cell.angle_gamma   90.00
#
_symmetry.space_group_name_H-M   'P 1'
#
loop_
_entity.id
_entity.type
_entity.pdbx_description
1 polymer ?
#
loop_
_entity_poly.entity_id
_entity_poly.type
_entity_poly.pdbx_seq_one_letter_code
_entity_poly.pdbx_strand_id
1 'polypeptide(L)'
;KVFRIVDEEKFYPTLYEKAQKEKSILFCDTPTLINDTVDIICSYFNENKYNEFINFLETEYHPDWSVVKLLKKGILVHHGQMPKYIQNKMINLFNKNDNFSLLIGTNSISEGINTPTKNMFIHPKSNRITSNKFLLKNTIGRAGRLGEYPIGYIYSTSNIDDVVRENIVIQLSISKDEDFEEIENSINEEKIDALCSDFGIEKEFYYQIRKNTHYSIGIISKILNVLKTDLYYPSISNLPFMAVASIFMCKIYLSK
;
A
#
# COMPACT_ATOMS: atom_id res chain seq x y z
N LYS A 1 -21.68 -10.71 4.16
CA LYS A 1 -20.61 -11.51 3.56
C LYS A 1 -20.75 -12.96 3.97
N VAL A 2 -20.41 -13.89 3.09
CA VAL A 2 -20.49 -15.33 3.33
C VAL A 2 -19.08 -15.90 3.26
N PHE A 3 -18.64 -16.57 4.33
CA PHE A 3 -17.34 -17.23 4.41
C PHE A 3 -17.47 -18.69 3.94
N ARG A 4 -16.47 -19.16 3.19
CA ARG A 4 -16.39 -20.50 2.65
C ARG A 4 -15.00 -21.06 2.91
N ILE A 5 -14.93 -22.18 3.63
CA ILE A 5 -13.70 -22.95 3.77
C ILE A 5 -13.58 -23.84 2.54
N VAL A 6 -12.41 -23.85 1.93
CA VAL A 6 -12.10 -24.67 0.74
C VAL A 6 -10.89 -25.51 1.04
N ASP A 7 -10.96 -26.82 0.71
CA ASP A 7 -9.81 -27.71 0.82
C ASP A 7 -8.66 -27.19 -0.05
N GLU A 8 -7.42 -27.31 0.40
CA GLU A 8 -6.25 -26.77 -0.31
C GLU A 8 -6.13 -27.31 -1.73
N GLU A 9 -6.40 -28.60 -1.93
CA GLU A 9 -6.39 -29.24 -3.25
C GLU A 9 -7.46 -28.68 -4.20
N LYS A 10 -8.59 -28.22 -3.68
CA LYS A 10 -9.70 -27.66 -4.45
C LYS A 10 -9.61 -26.14 -4.60
N PHE A 11 -8.62 -25.50 -4.00
CA PHE A 11 -8.53 -24.04 -3.96
C PHE A 11 -8.48 -23.43 -5.37
N TYR A 12 -7.50 -23.81 -6.18
CA TYR A 12 -7.35 -23.28 -7.54
C TYR A 12 -8.47 -23.70 -8.51
N PRO A 13 -8.96 -24.95 -8.50
CA PRO A 13 -10.17 -25.30 -9.25
C PRO A 13 -11.37 -24.43 -8.89
N THR A 14 -11.60 -24.17 -7.59
CA THR A 14 -12.70 -23.32 -7.13
C THR A 14 -12.47 -21.85 -7.56
N LEU A 15 -11.24 -21.34 -7.44
CA LEU A 15 -10.88 -20.01 -7.91
C LEU A 15 -11.20 -19.84 -9.41
N TYR A 16 -10.77 -20.81 -10.23
CA TYR A 16 -11.06 -20.81 -11.66
C TYR A 16 -12.56 -20.82 -11.94
N GLU A 17 -13.31 -21.75 -11.33
CA GLU A 17 -14.77 -21.86 -11.52
C GLU A 17 -15.49 -20.53 -11.20
N LYS A 18 -15.13 -19.87 -10.09
CA LYS A 18 -15.76 -18.62 -9.69
C LYS A 18 -15.33 -17.46 -10.58
N ALA A 19 -14.06 -17.38 -10.95
CA ALA A 19 -13.55 -16.36 -11.84
C ALA A 19 -14.15 -16.43 -13.25
N GLN A 20 -14.54 -17.61 -13.74
CA GLN A 20 -15.24 -17.74 -15.03
C GLN A 20 -16.65 -17.12 -15.02
N LYS A 21 -17.27 -17.01 -13.87
CA LYS A 21 -18.67 -16.56 -13.75
C LYS A 21 -18.76 -15.10 -13.32
N GLU A 22 -17.84 -14.63 -12.47
CA GLU A 22 -17.98 -13.35 -11.78
C GLU A 22 -16.63 -12.77 -11.38
N LYS A 23 -16.58 -11.44 -11.25
CA LYS A 23 -15.38 -10.72 -10.79
C LYS A 23 -14.88 -11.30 -9.48
N SER A 24 -13.63 -11.73 -9.50
CA SER A 24 -12.95 -12.39 -8.39
C SER A 24 -11.60 -11.75 -8.12
N ILE A 25 -11.21 -11.68 -6.85
CA ILE A 25 -9.88 -11.21 -6.44
C ILE A 25 -9.20 -12.35 -5.69
N LEU A 26 -7.93 -12.62 -6.03
CA LEU A 26 -7.02 -13.44 -5.25
C LEU A 26 -6.05 -12.53 -4.51
N PHE A 27 -6.11 -12.58 -3.19
CA PHE A 27 -5.18 -11.86 -2.34
C PHE A 27 -3.96 -12.71 -2.02
N CYS A 28 -2.77 -12.14 -2.22
CA CYS A 28 -1.47 -12.70 -1.84
C CYS A 28 -0.73 -11.71 -0.92
N ASP A 29 -0.01 -12.21 0.09
CA ASP A 29 0.71 -11.36 1.04
C ASP A 29 1.84 -10.55 0.40
N THR A 30 2.49 -11.12 -0.62
CA THR A 30 3.68 -10.53 -1.25
C THR A 30 3.68 -10.70 -2.77
N PRO A 31 4.39 -9.85 -3.53
CA PRO A 31 4.62 -10.07 -4.96
C PRO A 31 5.36 -11.37 -5.26
N THR A 32 6.27 -11.80 -4.39
CA THR A 32 6.97 -13.09 -4.52
C THR A 32 5.97 -14.25 -4.52
N LEU A 33 5.00 -14.22 -3.61
CA LEU A 33 3.96 -15.25 -3.56
C LEU A 33 3.10 -15.27 -4.85
N ILE A 34 2.88 -14.12 -5.48
CA ILE A 34 2.23 -14.05 -6.79
C ILE A 34 3.09 -14.79 -7.82
N ASN A 35 4.39 -14.50 -7.87
CA ASN A 35 5.31 -15.13 -8.82
C ASN A 35 5.37 -16.66 -8.63
N ASP A 36 5.41 -17.15 -7.40
CA ASP A 36 5.46 -18.57 -7.08
C ASP A 36 4.19 -19.34 -7.54
N THR A 37 3.09 -18.63 -7.74
CA THR A 37 1.80 -19.22 -8.11
C THR A 37 1.45 -19.11 -9.59
N VAL A 38 2.27 -18.38 -10.38
CA VAL A 38 2.00 -18.10 -11.79
C VAL A 38 1.74 -19.36 -12.60
N ASP A 39 2.65 -20.33 -12.53
CA ASP A 39 2.56 -21.55 -13.35
C ASP A 39 1.34 -22.40 -12.98
N ILE A 40 1.04 -22.49 -11.68
CA ILE A 40 -0.14 -23.22 -11.19
C ILE A 40 -1.41 -22.55 -11.69
N ILE A 41 -1.53 -21.23 -11.52
CA ILE A 41 -2.73 -20.50 -11.95
C ILE A 41 -2.88 -20.55 -13.46
N CYS A 42 -1.81 -20.30 -14.22
CA CYS A 42 -1.81 -20.31 -15.68
C CYS A 42 -2.25 -21.66 -16.26
N SER A 43 -2.04 -22.78 -15.55
CA SER A 43 -2.48 -24.11 -16.01
C SER A 43 -4.01 -24.28 -16.07
N TYR A 44 -4.75 -23.48 -15.31
CA TYR A 44 -6.22 -23.53 -15.30
C TYR A 44 -6.88 -22.59 -16.32
N PHE A 45 -6.19 -21.52 -16.73
CA PHE A 45 -6.78 -20.47 -17.57
C PHE A 45 -6.34 -20.58 -19.03
N ASN A 46 -7.30 -20.44 -19.95
CA ASN A 46 -7.03 -20.41 -21.38
C ASN A 46 -6.42 -19.06 -21.81
N GLU A 47 -5.82 -19.01 -22.99
CA GLU A 47 -5.28 -17.77 -23.54
C GLU A 47 -6.39 -16.74 -23.81
N ASN A 48 -6.08 -15.48 -23.48
CA ASN A 48 -6.92 -14.33 -23.74
C ASN A 48 -6.47 -13.61 -25.03
N LYS A 49 -7.43 -13.18 -25.87
CA LYS A 49 -7.18 -12.48 -27.14
C LYS A 49 -6.87 -10.98 -26.99
N TYR A 50 -6.69 -10.49 -25.77
CA TYR A 50 -6.38 -9.07 -25.55
C TYR A 50 -4.89 -8.80 -25.81
N ASN A 51 -4.53 -8.31 -27.00
CA ASN A 51 -3.14 -8.23 -27.45
C ASN A 51 -2.47 -6.85 -27.30
N GLU A 52 -3.23 -5.74 -27.34
CA GLU A 52 -2.64 -4.40 -27.40
C GLU A 52 -1.74 -4.08 -26.19
N PHE A 53 -2.26 -4.30 -24.97
CA PHE A 53 -1.50 -4.00 -23.77
C PHE A 53 -0.42 -5.07 -23.47
N ILE A 54 -0.65 -6.31 -23.90
CA ILE A 54 0.35 -7.38 -23.81
C ILE A 54 1.57 -7.01 -24.65
N ASN A 55 1.38 -6.63 -25.92
CA ASN A 55 2.47 -6.24 -26.82
C ASN A 55 3.26 -5.05 -26.25
N PHE A 56 2.58 -4.06 -25.68
CA PHE A 56 3.24 -2.95 -25.00
C PHE A 56 4.15 -3.44 -23.86
N LEU A 57 3.65 -4.32 -22.98
CA LEU A 57 4.44 -4.83 -21.85
C LEU A 57 5.62 -5.71 -22.30
N GLU A 58 5.46 -6.51 -23.36
CA GLU A 58 6.53 -7.33 -23.92
C GLU A 58 7.66 -6.49 -24.52
N THR A 59 7.30 -5.39 -25.18
CA THR A 59 8.26 -4.50 -25.84
C THR A 59 8.97 -3.59 -24.85
N GLU A 60 8.24 -2.98 -23.93
CA GLU A 60 8.78 -1.95 -23.03
C GLU A 60 9.40 -2.54 -21.74
N TYR A 61 9.03 -3.78 -21.38
CA TYR A 61 9.52 -4.43 -20.17
C TYR A 61 10.23 -5.75 -20.49
N HIS A 62 9.53 -6.88 -20.42
CA HIS A 62 10.10 -8.18 -20.75
C HIS A 62 8.99 -9.21 -21.05
N PRO A 63 9.13 -10.04 -22.11
CA PRO A 63 8.13 -11.04 -22.46
C PRO A 63 7.94 -12.13 -21.39
N ASP A 64 9.00 -12.47 -20.64
CA ASP A 64 8.95 -13.47 -19.56
C ASP A 64 8.50 -12.90 -18.20
N TRP A 65 8.16 -11.62 -18.14
CA TRP A 65 7.66 -11.05 -16.90
C TRP A 65 6.38 -11.77 -16.46
N SER A 66 6.31 -12.19 -15.19
CA SER A 66 5.19 -12.93 -14.62
C SER A 66 3.83 -12.25 -14.86
N VAL A 67 3.81 -10.91 -14.84
CA VAL A 67 2.62 -10.10 -15.15
C VAL A 67 2.16 -10.30 -16.59
N VAL A 68 3.10 -10.40 -17.55
CA VAL A 68 2.78 -10.65 -18.95
C VAL A 68 2.20 -12.06 -19.13
N LYS A 69 2.81 -13.07 -18.48
CA LYS A 69 2.32 -14.45 -18.52
C LYS A 69 0.88 -14.55 -18.00
N LEU A 70 0.58 -13.91 -16.88
CA LEU A 70 -0.76 -13.88 -16.30
C LEU A 70 -1.76 -13.11 -17.19
N LEU A 71 -1.33 -11.96 -17.73
CA LEU A 71 -2.19 -11.15 -18.61
C LEU A 71 -2.57 -11.89 -19.90
N LYS A 72 -1.67 -12.69 -20.48
CA LYS A 72 -1.96 -13.59 -21.61
C LYS A 72 -3.06 -14.59 -21.29
N LYS A 73 -3.25 -14.94 -20.03
CA LYS A 73 -4.33 -15.80 -19.54
C LYS A 73 -5.58 -15.04 -19.09
N GLY A 74 -5.65 -13.73 -19.35
CA GLY A 74 -6.77 -12.89 -18.92
C GLY A 74 -6.79 -12.60 -17.43
N ILE A 75 -5.64 -12.75 -16.76
CA ILE A 75 -5.50 -12.53 -15.32
C ILE A 75 -4.74 -11.22 -15.10
N LEU A 76 -5.32 -10.33 -14.34
CA LEU A 76 -4.72 -9.04 -14.00
C LEU A 76 -3.92 -9.14 -12.70
N VAL A 77 -2.90 -8.30 -12.58
CA VAL A 77 -2.02 -8.26 -11.39
C VAL A 77 -1.93 -6.83 -10.86
N HIS A 78 -1.93 -6.69 -9.54
CA HIS A 78 -1.76 -5.39 -8.89
C HIS A 78 -0.95 -5.51 -7.60
N HIS A 79 0.24 -4.90 -7.58
CA HIS A 79 1.06 -4.77 -6.37
C HIS A 79 1.89 -3.49 -6.40
N GLY A 80 2.32 -3.02 -5.22
CA GLY A 80 2.98 -1.73 -5.04
C GLY A 80 4.33 -1.56 -5.75
N GLN A 81 5.01 -2.65 -6.14
CA GLN A 81 6.28 -2.61 -6.87
C GLN A 81 6.13 -2.38 -8.38
N MET A 82 4.89 -2.44 -8.91
CA MET A 82 4.64 -2.15 -10.32
C MET A 82 4.65 -0.65 -10.58
N PRO A 83 5.06 -0.18 -11.78
CA PRO A 83 4.90 1.20 -12.19
C PRO A 83 3.44 1.67 -12.08
N LYS A 84 3.22 2.89 -11.60
CA LYS A 84 1.88 3.42 -11.30
C LYS A 84 0.94 3.40 -12.51
N TYR A 85 1.47 3.67 -13.69
CA TYR A 85 0.72 3.59 -14.95
C TYR A 85 0.14 2.18 -15.18
N ILE A 86 0.96 1.14 -15.00
CA ILE A 86 0.54 -0.26 -15.16
C ILE A 86 -0.50 -0.63 -14.10
N GLN A 87 -0.27 -0.25 -12.83
CA GLN A 87 -1.24 -0.47 -11.76
C GLN A 87 -2.62 0.11 -12.14
N ASN A 88 -2.66 1.36 -12.58
CA ASN A 88 -3.90 2.04 -12.96
C ASN A 88 -4.56 1.37 -14.18
N LYS A 89 -3.76 0.95 -15.17
CA LYS A 89 -4.28 0.25 -16.35
C LYS A 89 -4.91 -1.09 -15.98
N MET A 90 -4.27 -1.88 -15.08
CA MET A 90 -4.82 -3.15 -14.59
C MET A 90 -6.17 -2.95 -13.90
N ILE A 91 -6.29 -1.96 -13.02
CA ILE A 91 -7.53 -1.67 -12.33
C ILE A 91 -8.63 -1.20 -13.31
N ASN A 92 -8.27 -0.35 -14.27
CA ASN A 92 -9.22 0.08 -15.29
C ASN A 92 -9.74 -1.08 -16.15
N LEU A 93 -8.85 -2.02 -16.52
CA LEU A 93 -9.25 -3.23 -17.24
C LEU A 93 -10.17 -4.11 -16.40
N PHE A 94 -9.84 -4.31 -15.11
CA PHE A 94 -10.69 -5.09 -14.21
C PHE A 94 -12.09 -4.49 -14.08
N ASN A 95 -12.19 -3.17 -13.93
CA ASN A 95 -13.48 -2.52 -13.70
C ASN A 95 -14.34 -2.39 -14.96
N LYS A 96 -13.72 -2.17 -16.13
CA LYS A 96 -14.44 -1.77 -17.36
C LYS A 96 -14.51 -2.83 -18.43
N ASN A 97 -13.76 -3.92 -18.31
CA ASN A 97 -13.69 -4.96 -19.34
C ASN A 97 -14.09 -6.31 -18.76
N ASP A 98 -15.14 -6.89 -19.30
CA ASP A 98 -15.70 -8.16 -18.83
C ASP A 98 -14.84 -9.38 -19.21
N ASN A 99 -13.88 -9.20 -20.13
CA ASN A 99 -12.92 -10.25 -20.47
C ASN A 99 -11.92 -10.54 -19.34
N PHE A 100 -11.84 -9.67 -18.33
CA PHE A 100 -10.97 -9.80 -17.17
C PHE A 100 -11.79 -9.97 -15.89
N SER A 101 -11.87 -11.19 -15.42
CA SER A 101 -12.67 -11.56 -14.26
C SER A 101 -11.85 -11.89 -13.01
N LEU A 102 -10.53 -12.10 -13.15
CA LEU A 102 -9.63 -12.36 -12.04
C LEU A 102 -8.56 -11.27 -11.92
N LEU A 103 -8.44 -10.72 -10.71
CA LEU A 103 -7.37 -9.81 -10.31
C LEU A 103 -6.59 -10.46 -9.16
N ILE A 104 -5.27 -10.61 -9.32
CA ILE A 104 -4.38 -11.05 -8.26
C ILE A 104 -3.67 -9.84 -7.68
N GLY A 105 -3.63 -9.71 -6.36
CA GLY A 105 -2.89 -8.60 -5.80
C GLY A 105 -2.57 -8.69 -4.32
N THR A 106 -1.83 -7.70 -3.85
CA THR A 106 -1.34 -7.58 -2.48
C THR A 106 -2.11 -6.49 -1.72
N ASN A 107 -1.58 -6.04 -0.59
CA ASN A 107 -2.20 -4.99 0.25
C ASN A 107 -2.59 -3.73 -0.54
N SER A 108 -1.91 -3.43 -1.63
CA SER A 108 -2.23 -2.28 -2.48
C SER A 108 -3.66 -2.31 -3.05
N ILE A 109 -4.29 -3.49 -3.12
CA ILE A 109 -5.72 -3.61 -3.48
C ILE A 109 -6.63 -3.11 -2.35
N SER A 110 -6.19 -3.28 -1.09
CA SER A 110 -6.97 -2.87 0.08
C SER A 110 -6.97 -1.35 0.27
N GLU A 111 -6.02 -0.64 -0.32
CA GLU A 111 -5.80 0.80 -0.13
C GLU A 111 -6.31 1.61 -1.33
N GLY A 112 -7.42 2.33 -1.14
CA GLY A 112 -7.86 3.39 -2.06
C GLY A 112 -8.42 2.97 -3.43
N ILE A 113 -8.46 1.68 -3.78
CA ILE A 113 -8.91 1.23 -5.08
C ILE A 113 -10.39 0.81 -5.03
N ASN A 114 -11.20 1.37 -5.90
CA ASN A 114 -12.59 0.94 -6.04
C ASN A 114 -12.68 -0.22 -7.04
N THR A 115 -12.58 -1.44 -6.54
CA THR A 115 -12.70 -2.68 -7.32
C THR A 115 -13.84 -3.52 -6.74
N PRO A 116 -15.07 -3.31 -7.20
CA PRO A 116 -16.18 -4.15 -6.75
C PRO A 116 -15.96 -5.59 -7.23
N THR A 117 -16.05 -6.53 -6.31
CA THR A 117 -15.89 -7.95 -6.62
C THR A 117 -16.91 -8.77 -5.86
N LYS A 118 -17.36 -9.87 -6.44
CA LYS A 118 -18.25 -10.82 -5.77
C LYS A 118 -17.47 -11.80 -4.91
N ASN A 119 -16.34 -12.29 -5.41
CA ASN A 119 -15.55 -13.33 -4.77
C ASN A 119 -14.17 -12.79 -4.37
N MET A 120 -13.81 -13.02 -3.12
CA MET A 120 -12.48 -12.75 -2.57
C MET A 120 -11.86 -14.06 -2.11
N PHE A 121 -10.71 -14.40 -2.65
CA PHE A 121 -9.91 -15.55 -2.26
C PHE A 121 -8.69 -15.10 -1.47
N ILE A 122 -8.44 -15.74 -0.34
CA ILE A 122 -7.22 -15.56 0.46
C ILE A 122 -6.30 -16.72 0.12
N HIS A 123 -5.13 -16.43 -0.45
CA HIS A 123 -4.18 -17.46 -0.84
C HIS A 123 -3.76 -18.31 0.37
N PRO A 124 -3.65 -19.66 0.25
CA PRO A 124 -3.37 -20.56 1.37
C PRO A 124 -2.11 -20.21 2.17
N LYS A 125 -1.08 -19.70 1.50
CA LYS A 125 0.19 -19.28 2.14
C LYS A 125 0.20 -17.81 2.59
N SER A 126 -0.94 -17.12 2.57
CA SER A 126 -1.05 -15.71 3.03
C SER A 126 -1.27 -15.64 4.55
N ASN A 127 -0.24 -15.96 5.31
CA ASN A 127 -0.32 -16.01 6.77
C ASN A 127 -0.32 -14.62 7.41
N ARG A 128 0.29 -13.62 6.77
CA ARG A 128 0.36 -12.25 7.29
C ARG A 128 -1.01 -11.60 7.37
N ILE A 129 -1.84 -11.78 6.33
CA ILE A 129 -3.19 -11.21 6.34
C ILE A 129 -4.08 -11.90 7.37
N THR A 130 -3.99 -13.23 7.49
CA THR A 130 -4.82 -14.00 8.44
C THR A 130 -4.47 -13.69 9.89
N SER A 131 -3.22 -13.29 10.17
CA SER A 131 -2.75 -12.86 11.49
C SER A 131 -3.10 -11.41 11.83
N ASN A 132 -3.39 -10.57 10.84
CA ASN A 132 -3.69 -9.15 11.03
C ASN A 132 -5.17 -8.87 10.81
N LYS A 133 -5.94 -8.80 11.90
CA LYS A 133 -7.40 -8.57 11.89
C LYS A 133 -7.82 -7.32 11.10
N PHE A 134 -7.09 -6.22 11.26
CA PHE A 134 -7.40 -4.96 10.58
C PHE A 134 -7.22 -5.08 9.07
N LEU A 135 -6.07 -5.63 8.65
CA LEU A 135 -5.77 -5.87 7.23
C LEU A 135 -6.78 -6.83 6.61
N LEU A 136 -7.09 -7.93 7.30
CA LEU A 136 -8.08 -8.90 6.87
C LEU A 136 -9.45 -8.25 6.66
N LYS A 137 -9.94 -7.47 7.64
CA LYS A 137 -11.24 -6.77 7.52
C LYS A 137 -11.26 -5.78 6.37
N ASN A 138 -10.20 -5.03 6.14
CA ASN A 138 -10.10 -4.10 5.02
C ASN A 138 -10.13 -4.82 3.67
N THR A 139 -9.39 -5.93 3.56
CA THR A 139 -9.30 -6.72 2.34
C THR A 139 -10.63 -7.39 2.01
N ILE A 140 -11.22 -8.13 2.95
CA ILE A 140 -12.54 -8.76 2.74
C ILE A 140 -13.66 -7.72 2.57
N GLY A 141 -13.42 -6.48 3.02
CA GLY A 141 -14.28 -5.33 2.78
C GLY A 141 -14.55 -5.07 1.31
N ARG A 142 -13.65 -5.50 0.43
CA ARG A 142 -13.76 -5.35 -1.04
C ARG A 142 -14.77 -6.29 -1.68
N ALA A 143 -15.06 -7.43 -1.08
CA ALA A 143 -16.08 -8.34 -1.56
C ALA A 143 -17.49 -7.88 -1.17
N GLY A 144 -18.42 -7.88 -2.11
CA GLY A 144 -19.81 -7.53 -1.86
C GLY A 144 -20.00 -6.06 -1.52
N ARG A 145 -20.15 -5.22 -2.50
CA ARG A 145 -20.50 -3.80 -2.35
C ARG A 145 -21.94 -3.55 -2.73
N LEU A 146 -22.62 -2.70 -1.94
CA LEU A 146 -23.96 -2.22 -2.24
C LEU A 146 -23.98 -1.56 -3.63
N GLY A 147 -24.91 -1.97 -4.46
CA GLY A 147 -25.10 -1.45 -5.82
C GLY A 147 -24.66 -2.43 -6.92
N GLU A 148 -23.58 -3.22 -6.72
CA GLU A 148 -23.14 -4.19 -7.73
C GLU A 148 -23.29 -5.63 -7.24
N TYR A 149 -22.77 -5.92 -6.04
CA TYR A 149 -22.83 -7.26 -5.45
C TYR A 149 -23.35 -7.19 -4.01
N PRO A 150 -24.63 -7.36 -3.76
CA PRO A 150 -25.21 -7.28 -2.40
C PRO A 150 -24.65 -8.35 -1.47
N ILE A 151 -24.21 -9.49 -2.00
CA ILE A 151 -23.58 -10.57 -1.26
C ILE A 151 -22.17 -10.81 -1.78
N GLY A 152 -21.16 -10.69 -0.90
CA GLY A 152 -19.77 -11.06 -1.18
C GLY A 152 -19.40 -12.40 -0.55
N TYR A 153 -18.66 -13.22 -1.28
CA TYR A 153 -18.15 -14.50 -0.82
C TYR A 153 -16.66 -14.43 -0.56
N ILE A 154 -16.24 -14.97 0.58
CA ILE A 154 -14.85 -15.01 1.01
C ILE A 154 -14.44 -16.49 1.08
N TYR A 155 -13.39 -16.84 0.34
CA TYR A 155 -12.84 -18.19 0.26
C TYR A 155 -11.46 -18.24 0.92
N SER A 156 -11.26 -19.18 1.82
CA SER A 156 -10.01 -19.40 2.54
C SER A 156 -9.83 -20.90 2.80
N THR A 157 -8.60 -21.34 2.96
CA THR A 157 -8.30 -22.72 3.41
C THR A 157 -8.38 -22.87 4.92
N SER A 158 -8.36 -21.76 5.67
CA SER A 158 -8.51 -21.72 7.12
C SER A 158 -9.80 -21.01 7.53
N ASN A 159 -10.28 -21.32 8.73
CA ASN A 159 -11.42 -20.60 9.30
C ASN A 159 -10.99 -19.19 9.76
N ILE A 160 -11.43 -18.18 9.02
CA ILE A 160 -11.18 -16.75 9.33
C ILE A 160 -12.43 -16.05 9.86
N ASP A 161 -13.58 -16.73 9.93
CA ASP A 161 -14.86 -16.13 10.32
C ASP A 161 -14.81 -15.60 11.77
N ASP A 162 -14.23 -16.35 12.68
CA ASP A 162 -14.10 -15.96 14.09
C ASP A 162 -13.23 -14.70 14.23
N VAL A 163 -12.12 -14.65 13.48
CA VAL A 163 -11.23 -13.48 13.46
C VAL A 163 -11.95 -12.23 12.96
N VAL A 164 -12.86 -12.39 12.01
CA VAL A 164 -13.59 -11.26 11.42
C VAL A 164 -14.74 -10.80 12.31
N ARG A 165 -15.40 -11.70 13.02
CA ARG A 165 -16.53 -11.38 13.93
C ARG A 165 -16.08 -10.68 15.21
N GLU A 166 -14.85 -10.89 15.67
CA GLU A 166 -14.32 -10.16 16.81
C GLU A 166 -14.31 -8.64 16.53
N ASN A 167 -14.85 -7.88 17.48
CA ASN A 167 -14.78 -6.43 17.41
C ASN A 167 -13.34 -5.95 17.54
N ILE A 168 -12.85 -5.18 16.55
CA ILE A 168 -11.61 -4.45 16.68
C ILE A 168 -11.93 -3.24 17.55
N VAL A 169 -11.55 -3.30 18.81
CA VAL A 169 -11.47 -2.10 19.64
C VAL A 169 -10.17 -1.41 19.25
N ILE A 170 -10.25 -0.43 18.36
CA ILE A 170 -9.16 0.51 18.15
C ILE A 170 -9.20 1.42 19.38
N GLN A 171 -8.42 1.11 20.40
CA GLN A 171 -8.06 2.10 21.39
C GLN A 171 -7.16 3.11 20.65
N LEU A 172 -7.74 4.20 20.22
CA LEU A 172 -6.98 5.41 19.98
C LEU A 172 -6.47 5.85 21.36
N SER A 173 -5.29 5.36 21.75
CA SER A 173 -4.52 6.04 22.75
C SER A 173 -4.16 7.39 22.08
N ILE A 174 -4.93 8.40 22.36
CA ILE A 174 -4.42 9.76 22.26
C ILE A 174 -3.36 9.78 23.36
N SER A 175 -2.09 9.51 22.98
CA SER A 175 -0.98 9.84 23.84
C SER A 175 -1.17 11.33 24.13
N LYS A 176 -1.36 11.66 25.40
CA LYS A 176 -1.29 13.06 25.82
C LYS A 176 0.07 13.55 25.36
N ASP A 177 0.15 14.78 24.91
CA ASP A 177 1.41 15.40 24.45
C ASP A 177 2.60 15.19 25.43
N GLU A 178 2.30 14.93 26.70
CA GLU A 178 3.25 14.56 27.76
C GLU A 178 4.03 13.26 27.47
N ASP A 179 3.42 12.23 26.86
CA ASP A 179 4.13 10.97 26.56
C ASP A 179 5.10 11.11 25.37
N PHE A 180 4.83 12.05 24.46
CA PHE A 180 5.75 12.40 23.38
C PHE A 180 6.94 13.23 23.89
N GLU A 181 6.71 14.13 24.84
CA GLU A 181 7.79 14.90 25.45
C GLU A 181 8.75 14.04 26.28
N GLU A 182 8.25 13.02 27.02
CA GLU A 182 9.11 12.12 27.77
C GLU A 182 9.95 11.18 26.87
N ILE A 183 9.38 10.63 25.81
CA ILE A 183 10.11 9.76 24.87
C ILE A 183 11.13 10.55 24.06
N GLU A 184 10.85 11.80 23.69
CA GLU A 184 11.77 12.62 22.93
C GLU A 184 12.83 13.32 23.81
N ASN A 185 12.54 13.59 25.07
CA ASN A 185 13.54 14.11 26.02
C ASN A 185 14.60 13.06 26.39
N SER A 186 14.27 11.77 26.28
CA SER A 186 15.24 10.69 26.40
C SER A 186 16.11 10.49 25.14
N ILE A 187 15.71 11.03 23.99
CA ILE A 187 16.45 10.95 22.73
C ILE A 187 17.31 12.20 22.54
N ASN A 188 18.42 12.26 23.33
CA ASN A 188 19.66 12.89 22.91
C ASN A 188 19.70 14.42 22.93
N GLU A 189 19.90 14.99 24.11
CA GLU A 189 20.53 16.31 24.21
C GLU A 189 21.82 16.39 23.36
N GLU A 190 22.62 15.31 23.34
CA GLU A 190 23.82 15.21 22.49
C GLU A 190 23.57 15.40 20.99
N LYS A 191 22.46 14.87 20.45
CA LYS A 191 22.12 15.08 19.01
C LYS A 191 21.61 16.49 18.73
N ILE A 192 20.92 17.10 19.69
CA ILE A 192 20.49 18.48 19.59
C ILE A 192 21.70 19.40 19.65
N ASP A 193 22.64 19.12 20.55
CA ASP A 193 23.87 19.88 20.69
C ASP A 193 24.75 19.78 19.44
N ALA A 194 24.90 18.58 18.88
CA ALA A 194 25.61 18.38 17.63
C ALA A 194 24.94 19.15 16.47
N LEU A 195 23.61 19.05 16.35
CA LEU A 195 22.87 19.78 15.32
C LEU A 195 22.99 21.30 15.48
N CYS A 196 22.83 21.81 16.69
CA CYS A 196 22.96 23.24 16.98
C CYS A 196 24.38 23.73 16.65
N SER A 197 25.41 22.95 17.00
CA SER A 197 26.80 23.25 16.68
C SER A 197 27.08 23.24 15.18
N ASP A 198 26.61 22.21 14.46
CA ASP A 198 26.83 22.07 13.00
C ASP A 198 26.22 23.21 12.18
N PHE A 199 25.09 23.74 12.64
CA PHE A 199 24.37 24.81 11.95
C PHE A 199 24.59 26.20 12.57
N GLY A 200 25.30 26.32 13.68
CA GLY A 200 25.54 27.58 14.38
C GLY A 200 24.26 28.26 14.90
N ILE A 201 23.30 27.43 15.37
CA ILE A 201 22.02 27.91 15.92
C ILE A 201 21.98 27.70 17.43
N GLU A 202 21.26 28.60 18.14
CA GLU A 202 21.02 28.44 19.56
C GLU A 202 19.97 27.34 19.85
N LYS A 203 20.11 26.63 20.97
CA LYS A 203 19.13 25.60 21.40
C LYS A 203 17.72 26.16 21.50
N GLU A 204 17.57 27.39 21.98
CA GLU A 204 16.29 28.10 22.08
C GLU A 204 15.57 28.16 20.71
N PHE A 205 16.32 28.46 19.66
CA PHE A 205 15.79 28.52 18.29
C PHE A 205 15.34 27.13 17.79
N TYR A 206 16.11 26.08 18.09
CA TYR A 206 15.71 24.71 17.80
C TYR A 206 14.39 24.33 18.48
N TYR A 207 14.24 24.61 19.77
CA TYR A 207 13.02 24.33 20.53
C TYR A 207 11.82 25.13 20.03
N GLN A 208 12.01 26.38 19.60
CA GLN A 208 10.94 27.16 19.00
C GLN A 208 10.47 26.57 17.68
N ILE A 209 11.38 26.12 16.80
CA ILE A 209 11.02 25.42 15.56
C ILE A 209 10.19 24.17 15.89
N ARG A 210 10.64 23.37 16.82
CA ARG A 210 9.99 22.12 17.20
C ARG A 210 8.59 22.37 17.78
N LYS A 211 8.46 23.31 18.68
CA LYS A 211 7.18 23.68 19.31
C LYS A 211 6.12 24.10 18.30
N ASN A 212 6.53 24.81 17.26
CA ASN A 212 5.61 25.36 16.26
C ASN A 212 5.35 24.43 15.07
N THR A 213 6.24 23.47 14.80
CA THR A 213 6.14 22.62 13.60
C THR A 213 5.89 21.14 13.92
N HIS A 214 6.13 20.70 15.16
CA HIS A 214 6.11 19.29 15.59
C HIS A 214 7.02 18.38 14.73
N TYR A 215 8.05 18.94 14.11
CA TYR A 215 8.98 18.19 13.27
C TYR A 215 10.01 17.42 14.12
N SER A 216 10.33 16.19 13.70
CA SER A 216 11.41 15.41 14.30
C SER A 216 12.78 16.07 14.03
N ILE A 217 13.76 15.76 14.88
CA ILE A 217 15.14 16.25 14.71
C ILE A 217 15.72 15.95 13.31
N GLY A 218 15.39 14.81 12.72
CA GLY A 218 15.83 14.43 11.38
C GLY A 218 15.23 15.32 10.27
N ILE A 219 13.99 15.75 10.43
CA ILE A 219 13.34 16.69 9.49
C ILE A 219 13.95 18.07 9.65
N ILE A 220 14.12 18.55 10.88
CA ILE A 220 14.75 19.86 11.16
C ILE A 220 16.17 19.90 10.59
N SER A 221 16.98 18.85 10.78
CA SER A 221 18.32 18.74 10.19
C SER A 221 18.30 18.85 8.66
N LYS A 222 17.39 18.17 7.97
CA LYS A 222 17.25 18.25 6.52
C LYS A 222 16.87 19.67 6.06
N ILE A 223 15.96 20.32 6.78
CA ILE A 223 15.56 21.71 6.48
C ILE A 223 16.75 22.66 6.62
N LEU A 224 17.49 22.54 7.71
CA LEU A 224 18.66 23.39 7.97
C LEU A 224 19.77 23.15 6.93
N ASN A 225 19.99 21.89 6.52
CA ASN A 225 20.93 21.58 5.44
C ASN A 225 20.55 22.27 4.11
N VAL A 226 19.28 22.18 3.71
CA VAL A 226 18.80 22.85 2.48
C VAL A 226 18.98 24.37 2.58
N LEU A 227 18.66 24.97 3.72
CA LEU A 227 18.84 26.41 3.94
C LEU A 227 20.33 26.82 3.85
N LYS A 228 21.23 26.00 4.44
CA LYS A 228 22.68 26.30 4.45
C LYS A 228 23.31 26.10 3.07
N THR A 229 22.95 25.04 2.35
CA THR A 229 23.59 24.67 1.07
C THR A 229 22.98 25.37 -0.14
N ASP A 230 21.67 25.45 -0.21
CA ASP A 230 20.99 25.94 -1.41
C ASP A 230 20.65 27.42 -1.38
N LEU A 231 20.60 28.07 -0.21
CA LEU A 231 20.23 29.47 -0.06
C LEU A 231 21.38 30.38 0.34
N TYR A 232 22.60 29.87 0.55
CA TYR A 232 23.81 30.64 0.91
C TYR A 232 23.63 31.56 2.11
N TYR A 233 22.82 31.16 3.10
CA TYR A 233 22.71 31.96 4.34
C TYR A 233 23.83 31.59 5.31
N PRO A 234 24.80 32.50 5.57
CA PRO A 234 25.94 32.21 6.44
C PRO A 234 25.55 32.06 7.92
N SER A 235 24.37 32.55 8.30
CA SER A 235 23.84 32.42 9.66
C SER A 235 22.31 32.32 9.62
N ILE A 236 21.78 31.19 10.07
CA ILE A 236 20.34 30.94 10.12
C ILE A 236 19.68 31.64 11.31
N SER A 237 20.46 31.96 12.36
CA SER A 237 19.99 32.62 13.60
C SER A 237 19.38 33.99 13.38
N ASN A 238 19.71 34.66 12.27
CA ASN A 238 19.22 36.01 11.95
C ASN A 238 17.95 36.04 11.09
N LEU A 239 17.43 34.85 10.68
CA LEU A 239 16.19 34.78 9.90
C LEU A 239 14.98 34.72 10.85
N PRO A 240 13.99 35.61 10.66
CA PRO A 240 12.73 35.46 11.39
C PRO A 240 12.13 34.10 11.12
N PHE A 241 11.70 33.38 12.15
CA PHE A 241 11.13 32.04 12.08
C PHE A 241 10.09 31.86 10.96
N MET A 242 9.22 32.85 10.78
CA MET A 242 8.18 32.83 9.74
C MET A 242 8.76 32.89 8.31
N ALA A 243 9.91 33.56 8.11
CA ALA A 243 10.58 33.60 6.81
C ALA A 243 11.18 32.23 6.46
N VAL A 244 11.80 31.54 7.42
CA VAL A 244 12.34 30.17 7.25
C VAL A 244 11.24 29.19 6.93
N ALA A 245 10.13 29.21 7.66
CA ALA A 245 8.98 28.36 7.44
C ALA A 245 8.32 28.63 6.07
N SER A 246 8.19 29.90 5.68
CA SER A 246 7.60 30.32 4.40
C SER A 246 8.46 29.88 3.20
N ILE A 247 9.78 30.08 3.27
CA ILE A 247 10.72 29.65 2.22
C ILE A 247 10.68 28.13 2.04
N PHE A 248 10.60 27.40 3.15
CA PHE A 248 10.53 25.94 3.12
C PHE A 248 9.21 25.42 2.53
N MET A 249 8.08 26.01 2.89
CA MET A 249 6.78 25.66 2.32
C MET A 249 6.71 25.97 0.82
N CYS A 250 7.28 27.10 0.37
CA CYS A 250 7.37 27.42 -1.06
C CYS A 250 8.22 26.38 -1.82
N LYS A 251 9.35 25.93 -1.26
CA LYS A 251 10.22 24.95 -1.93
C LYS A 251 9.59 23.56 -2.03
N ILE A 252 8.86 23.10 -1.01
CA ILE A 252 8.07 21.85 -1.06
C ILE A 252 6.96 21.94 -2.12
N TYR A 253 6.34 23.10 -2.29
CA TYR A 253 5.28 23.32 -3.28
C TYR A 253 5.80 23.35 -4.72
N LEU A 254 7.02 23.86 -4.93
CA LEU A 254 7.66 23.96 -6.25
C LEU A 254 8.40 22.69 -6.68
N SER A 255 8.63 21.73 -5.76
CA SER A 255 9.26 20.43 -6.05
C SER A 255 8.27 19.29 -6.31
N LYS A 256 6.98 19.58 -6.33
CA LYS A 256 5.89 18.69 -6.78
C LYS A 256 5.52 18.99 -8.22
#